data_17b206eb431bbc2e7b9bdf43131bb9dc
#
_entry.id   17b206eb431bbc2e7b9bdf43131bb9dc
#
_cell.length_a   1.000
_cell.length_b   1.000
_cell.length_c   1.000
_cell.angle_alpha   90.00
_cell.angle_beta   90.00
_cell.angle_gamma   90.00
#
_symmetry.space_group_name_H-M   'P 1'
#
loop_
_entity.id
_entity.type
_entity.pdbx_description
1 polymer ?
#
loop_
_entity_poly.entity_id
_entity_poly.type
_entity_poly.pdbx_seq_one_letter_code
_entity_poly.pdbx_strand_id
1 'polypeptide(L)'
;GLGDVYKRQVLLKSVSRLGNSEQQGRLFGFFETGRGIVDTVVAFSALAVFTWFGSGLLGFKAGIWFYSLIVIAVGIIIFFVLNDKEEAPSVEVKKEDGASQHTSMTSVLKDKTIWLIAFNVFFVYAVYCGLTFFIPFLKNIYLLPVALVGAYGIINQYCLKMIGGPIGGMISDKILKSPSKYLCYTFIISTAALVLLIMLPHESMPVYLGMACTLGFGAIVFTQRAVFFAPIGEAKIAENKTGAAMALGSFIGYAPAMFCFSLYGYCLLYTSDAADD
;
A
#
# COMPACT_ATOMS: atom_id res chain seq x y z
N GLY A 1 9.21 -7.28 10.13
CA GLY A 1 10.09 -7.18 11.31
C GLY A 1 10.54 -5.74 11.57
N LEU A 2 11.21 -5.48 12.71
CA LEU A 2 11.70 -4.14 13.10
C LEU A 2 12.54 -3.47 12.00
N GLY A 3 13.32 -4.23 11.24
CA GLY A 3 14.10 -3.72 10.11
C GLY A 3 13.29 -3.10 8.99
N ASP A 4 12.08 -3.59 8.73
CA ASP A 4 11.18 -3.01 7.71
C ASP A 4 10.59 -1.67 8.15
N VAL A 5 10.31 -1.53 9.44
CA VAL A 5 9.81 -0.28 10.02
C VAL A 5 10.88 0.81 9.91
N TYR A 6 12.13 0.51 10.24
CA TYR A 6 13.25 1.46 10.11
C TYR A 6 13.51 1.88 8.66
N LYS A 7 13.56 0.93 7.72
CA LYS A 7 13.77 1.23 6.30
C LYS A 7 12.66 2.12 5.74
N ARG A 8 11.41 1.80 6.07
CA ARG A 8 10.25 2.60 5.63
C ARG A 8 10.24 3.98 6.25
N GLN A 9 10.61 4.10 7.52
CA GLN A 9 10.68 5.39 8.20
C GLN A 9 11.69 6.33 7.54
N VAL A 10 12.91 5.87 7.25
CA VAL A 10 13.93 6.66 6.58
C VAL A 10 13.45 7.07 5.18
N LEU A 11 12.88 6.14 4.43
CA LEU A 11 12.39 6.37 3.08
C LEU A 11 11.22 7.38 3.06
N LEU A 12 10.21 7.20 3.92
CA LEU A 12 9.07 8.12 4.02
C LEU A 12 9.52 9.52 4.45
N LYS A 13 10.47 9.61 5.39
CA LYS A 13 11.06 10.89 5.80
C LYS A 13 11.83 11.56 4.66
N SER A 14 12.57 10.79 3.87
CA SER A 14 13.28 11.31 2.70
C SER A 14 12.30 11.83 1.66
N VAL A 15 11.23 11.08 1.34
CA VAL A 15 10.19 11.51 0.42
C VAL A 15 9.51 12.78 0.91
N SER A 16 9.17 12.88 2.20
CA SER A 16 8.51 14.07 2.76
C SER A 16 9.39 15.33 2.71
N ARG A 17 10.72 15.19 2.68
CA ARG A 17 11.67 16.31 2.57
C ARG A 17 11.91 16.81 1.15
N LEU A 18 11.48 16.05 0.13
CA LEU A 18 11.68 16.43 -1.28
C LEU A 18 10.78 17.58 -1.76
N GLY A 19 9.80 18.00 -0.96
CA GLY A 19 8.90 19.09 -1.36
C GLY A 19 8.16 19.72 -0.19
N ASN A 20 7.43 20.79 -0.51
CA ASN A 20 6.66 21.55 0.47
C ASN A 20 5.42 20.78 0.96
N SER A 21 4.82 21.22 2.06
CA SER A 21 3.61 20.63 2.66
C SER A 21 2.44 20.50 1.67
N GLU A 22 2.35 21.41 0.68
CA GLU A 22 1.32 21.41 -0.36
C GLU A 22 1.54 20.35 -1.46
N GLN A 23 2.71 19.71 -1.50
CA GLN A 23 3.11 18.75 -2.54
C GLN A 23 3.20 17.31 -2.01
N GLN A 24 2.89 17.09 -0.75
CA GLN A 24 3.06 15.80 -0.08
C GLN A 24 2.22 14.68 -0.72
N GLY A 25 0.98 14.96 -1.12
CA GLY A 25 0.12 13.99 -1.79
C GLY A 25 0.73 13.49 -3.10
N ARG A 26 1.26 14.40 -3.93
CA ARG A 26 1.93 14.05 -5.19
C ARG A 26 3.22 13.28 -4.97
N LEU A 27 4.04 13.68 -4.00
CA LEU A 27 5.30 13.01 -3.70
C LEU A 27 5.08 11.57 -3.26
N PHE A 28 4.17 11.35 -2.31
CA PHE A 28 3.80 10.00 -1.89
C PHE A 28 3.11 9.22 -3.02
N GLY A 29 2.28 9.88 -3.82
CA GLY A 29 1.65 9.30 -5.00
C GLY A 29 2.67 8.79 -6.03
N PHE A 30 3.65 9.60 -6.41
CA PHE A 30 4.72 9.20 -7.33
C PHE A 30 5.61 8.10 -6.76
N PHE A 31 5.88 8.14 -5.47
CA PHE A 31 6.61 7.07 -4.79
C PHE A 31 5.87 5.72 -4.89
N GLU A 32 4.57 5.70 -4.61
CA GLU A 32 3.74 4.49 -4.74
C GLU A 32 3.62 4.06 -6.21
N THR A 33 3.59 5.00 -7.16
CA THR A 33 3.63 4.68 -8.60
C THR A 33 4.89 3.93 -8.99
N GLY A 34 6.06 4.44 -8.61
CA GLY A 34 7.33 3.77 -8.89
C GLY A 34 7.38 2.35 -8.33
N ARG A 35 6.92 2.17 -7.10
CA ARG A 35 6.77 0.84 -6.51
C ARG A 35 5.80 -0.03 -7.30
N GLY A 36 4.65 0.53 -7.71
CA GLY A 36 3.64 -0.20 -8.49
C GLY A 36 4.16 -0.66 -9.84
N ILE A 37 4.97 0.15 -10.53
CA ILE A 37 5.60 -0.22 -11.81
C ILE A 37 6.51 -1.43 -11.62
N VAL A 38 7.43 -1.37 -10.65
CA VAL A 38 8.37 -2.47 -10.38
C VAL A 38 7.63 -3.73 -9.98
N ASP A 39 6.68 -3.62 -9.03
CA ASP A 39 5.87 -4.76 -8.57
C ASP A 39 5.10 -5.40 -9.74
N THR A 40 4.51 -4.59 -10.65
CA THR A 40 3.76 -5.07 -11.82
C THR A 40 4.66 -5.83 -12.80
N VAL A 41 5.81 -5.25 -13.16
CA VAL A 41 6.75 -5.87 -14.10
C VAL A 41 7.25 -7.20 -13.56
N VAL A 42 7.67 -7.23 -12.29
CA VAL A 42 8.17 -8.44 -11.64
C VAL A 42 7.08 -9.50 -11.54
N ALA A 43 5.84 -9.12 -11.17
CA ALA A 43 4.74 -10.07 -11.01
C ALA A 43 4.31 -10.70 -12.37
N PHE A 44 4.19 -9.91 -13.44
CA PHE A 44 3.88 -10.46 -14.76
C PHE A 44 5.02 -11.32 -15.30
N SER A 45 6.28 -10.94 -15.07
CA SER A 45 7.43 -11.75 -15.44
C SER A 45 7.43 -13.11 -14.71
N ALA A 46 7.11 -13.10 -13.41
CA ALA A 46 7.00 -14.33 -12.62
C ALA A 46 5.83 -15.21 -13.10
N LEU A 47 4.69 -14.60 -13.45
CA LEU A 47 3.55 -15.33 -14.03
C LEU A 47 3.91 -15.94 -15.40
N ALA A 48 4.65 -15.23 -16.23
CA ALA A 48 5.14 -15.73 -17.50
C ALA A 48 6.08 -16.93 -17.31
N VAL A 49 7.01 -16.86 -16.36
CA VAL A 49 7.88 -17.98 -15.98
C VAL A 49 7.05 -19.16 -15.49
N PHE A 50 6.09 -18.94 -14.60
CA PHE A 50 5.20 -19.98 -14.08
C PHE A 50 4.43 -20.71 -15.20
N THR A 51 3.88 -19.97 -16.15
CA THR A 51 3.12 -20.53 -17.26
C THR A 51 4.01 -21.25 -18.28
N TRP A 52 5.19 -20.70 -18.56
CA TRP A 52 6.17 -21.31 -19.46
C TRP A 52 6.62 -22.71 -18.98
N PHE A 53 6.82 -22.89 -17.68
CA PHE A 53 7.20 -24.16 -17.08
C PHE A 53 5.99 -25.09 -16.75
N GLY A 54 4.79 -24.80 -17.29
CA GLY A 54 3.65 -25.72 -17.28
C GLY A 54 2.67 -25.58 -16.14
N SER A 55 2.58 -24.42 -15.50
CA SER A 55 1.54 -24.04 -14.50
C SER A 55 1.29 -25.05 -13.34
N GLY A 56 2.28 -25.91 -13.07
CA GLY A 56 2.25 -26.93 -12.01
C GLY A 56 3.36 -26.72 -11.00
N LEU A 57 3.74 -27.80 -10.32
CA LEU A 57 4.82 -27.78 -9.31
C LEU A 57 6.16 -27.29 -9.89
N LEU A 58 6.45 -27.63 -11.15
CA LEU A 58 7.67 -27.20 -11.82
C LEU A 58 7.63 -25.69 -12.07
N GLY A 59 6.51 -25.15 -12.58
CA GLY A 59 6.32 -23.71 -12.73
C GLY A 59 6.42 -22.95 -11.42
N PHE A 60 5.85 -23.51 -10.35
CA PHE A 60 5.96 -22.91 -9.02
C PHE A 60 7.42 -22.82 -8.53
N LYS A 61 8.19 -23.92 -8.68
CA LYS A 61 9.63 -23.92 -8.36
C LYS A 61 10.40 -22.92 -9.22
N ALA A 62 10.12 -22.87 -10.53
CA ALA A 62 10.74 -21.91 -11.43
C ALA A 62 10.44 -20.45 -11.02
N GLY A 63 9.22 -20.14 -10.58
CA GLY A 63 8.86 -18.83 -10.02
C GLY A 63 9.67 -18.47 -8.77
N ILE A 64 9.87 -19.42 -7.84
CA ILE A 64 10.71 -19.20 -6.65
C ILE A 64 12.16 -18.89 -7.06
N TRP A 65 12.73 -19.67 -7.98
CA TRP A 65 14.08 -19.41 -8.49
C TRP A 65 14.19 -18.05 -9.17
N PHE A 66 13.19 -17.66 -9.96
CA PHE A 66 13.13 -16.35 -10.61
C PHE A 66 13.18 -15.21 -9.59
N TYR A 67 12.34 -15.24 -8.53
CA TYR A 67 12.39 -14.24 -7.47
C TYR A 67 13.74 -14.22 -6.74
N SER A 68 14.30 -15.40 -6.46
CA SER A 68 15.61 -15.51 -5.79
C SER A 68 16.72 -14.88 -6.62
N LEU A 69 16.73 -15.10 -7.94
CA LEU A 69 17.70 -14.50 -8.85
C LEU A 69 17.57 -12.97 -8.90
N ILE A 70 16.34 -12.44 -8.93
CA ILE A 70 16.12 -10.98 -8.87
C ILE A 70 16.67 -10.40 -7.57
N VAL A 71 16.41 -11.02 -6.42
CA VAL A 71 16.90 -10.55 -5.13
C VAL A 71 18.43 -10.55 -5.09
N ILE A 72 19.07 -11.60 -5.60
CA ILE A 72 20.54 -11.69 -5.69
C ILE A 72 21.07 -10.59 -6.61
N ALA A 73 20.50 -10.41 -7.82
CA ALA A 73 20.91 -9.39 -8.77
C ALA A 73 20.80 -7.98 -8.18
N VAL A 74 19.69 -7.67 -7.52
CA VAL A 74 19.52 -6.38 -6.83
C VAL A 74 20.53 -6.22 -5.70
N GLY A 75 20.79 -7.28 -4.92
CA GLY A 75 21.82 -7.27 -3.88
C GLY A 75 23.22 -6.95 -4.42
N ILE A 76 23.60 -7.55 -5.55
CA ILE A 76 24.85 -7.29 -6.25
C ILE A 76 24.92 -5.83 -6.74
N ILE A 77 23.87 -5.34 -7.39
CA ILE A 77 23.78 -3.95 -7.88
C ILE A 77 23.97 -2.98 -6.70
N ILE A 78 23.23 -3.18 -5.60
CA ILE A 78 23.34 -2.35 -4.40
C ILE A 78 24.76 -2.39 -3.84
N PHE A 79 25.40 -3.55 -3.79
CA PHE A 79 26.75 -3.70 -3.29
C PHE A 79 27.73 -2.87 -4.10
N PHE A 80 27.66 -2.90 -5.44
CA PHE A 80 28.56 -2.11 -6.29
C PHE A 80 28.22 -0.62 -6.27
N VAL A 81 26.96 -0.25 -6.30
CA VAL A 81 26.52 1.16 -6.33
C VAL A 81 26.76 1.87 -5.00
N LEU A 82 26.54 1.18 -3.87
CA LEU A 82 26.76 1.79 -2.54
C LEU A 82 28.18 1.60 -2.01
N ASN A 83 29.06 0.87 -2.71
CA ASN A 83 30.46 0.70 -2.30
C ASN A 83 31.34 1.86 -2.75
N ASP A 84 30.85 2.76 -3.59
CA ASP A 84 31.56 4.00 -3.85
C ASP A 84 31.55 4.86 -2.59
N LYS A 85 32.77 5.13 -2.11
CA LYS A 85 33.08 6.05 -1.02
C LYS A 85 32.83 7.52 -1.42
N GLU A 86 31.76 7.80 -2.10
CA GLU A 86 31.22 9.15 -2.06
C GLU A 86 30.65 9.30 -0.66
N GLU A 87 31.34 10.08 0.15
CA GLU A 87 30.79 10.75 1.31
C GLU A 87 29.36 11.12 0.92
N ALA A 88 28.39 10.40 1.49
CA ALA A 88 27.03 10.87 1.44
C ALA A 88 27.13 12.37 1.67
N PRO A 89 26.60 13.25 0.74
CA PRO A 89 26.68 14.66 0.97
C PRO A 89 26.28 14.80 2.40
N SER A 90 27.26 15.16 3.21
CA SER A 90 27.04 15.45 4.60
C SER A 90 25.93 16.48 4.53
N VAL A 91 24.68 16.02 4.56
CA VAL A 91 23.63 16.89 5.06
C VAL A 91 24.22 17.21 6.39
N GLU A 92 24.94 18.35 6.40
CA GLU A 92 25.32 18.99 7.62
C GLU A 92 24.04 18.98 8.41
N VAL A 93 23.89 17.97 9.25
CA VAL A 93 23.14 18.13 10.44
C VAL A 93 23.91 19.29 11.06
N LYS A 94 23.48 20.52 10.75
CA LYS A 94 23.84 21.65 11.55
C LYS A 94 23.59 21.14 12.95
N LYS A 95 24.68 20.72 13.57
CA LYS A 95 24.79 20.70 15.01
C LYS A 95 24.60 22.16 15.37
N GLU A 96 23.34 22.59 15.40
CA GLU A 96 23.01 23.69 16.26
C GLU A 96 23.43 23.20 17.63
N ASP A 97 24.58 23.75 18.07
CA ASP A 97 25.06 23.68 19.42
C ASP A 97 23.93 24.18 20.32
N GLY A 98 23.22 23.27 20.92
CA GLY A 98 22.07 23.54 21.76
C GLY A 98 21.21 22.30 21.86
N ALA A 99 21.59 21.38 22.73
CA ALA A 99 20.83 20.25 23.24
C ALA A 99 20.18 19.39 22.13
N SER A 100 20.70 18.20 21.91
CA SER A 100 19.94 17.08 21.39
C SER A 100 18.63 16.98 22.17
N GLN A 101 17.62 17.74 21.77
CA GLN A 101 16.28 17.49 22.25
C GLN A 101 15.90 16.12 21.68
N HIS A 102 16.27 15.09 22.42
CA HIS A 102 15.62 13.80 22.34
C HIS A 102 14.13 14.10 22.39
N THR A 103 13.49 14.13 21.22
CA THR A 103 12.03 14.29 21.17
C THR A 103 11.49 13.16 22.02
N SER A 104 11.02 13.50 23.21
CA SER A 104 10.53 12.50 24.15
C SER A 104 9.39 11.76 23.45
N MET A 105 9.54 10.45 23.26
CA MET A 105 8.51 9.58 22.69
C MET A 105 7.15 9.83 23.36
N THR A 106 7.18 10.21 24.64
CA THR A 106 6.00 10.61 25.40
C THR A 106 5.31 11.86 24.83
N SER A 107 6.03 12.79 24.20
CA SER A 107 5.43 13.97 23.57
C SER A 107 4.71 13.64 22.27
N VAL A 108 5.17 12.61 21.55
CA VAL A 108 4.55 12.08 20.33
C VAL A 108 3.30 11.29 20.67
N LEU A 109 3.37 10.45 21.72
CA LEU A 109 2.24 9.66 22.20
C LEU A 109 1.10 10.49 22.78
N LYS A 110 1.37 11.71 23.26
CA LYS A 110 0.34 12.63 23.79
C LYS A 110 -0.35 13.46 22.69
N ASP A 111 0.20 13.49 21.49
CA ASP A 111 -0.34 14.30 20.39
C ASP A 111 -1.50 13.60 19.71
N LYS A 112 -2.71 14.11 19.92
CA LYS A 112 -3.95 13.57 19.34
C LYS A 112 -3.92 13.54 17.80
N THR A 113 -3.24 14.51 17.17
CA THR A 113 -3.15 14.60 15.72
C THR A 113 -2.38 13.43 15.13
N ILE A 114 -1.31 13.00 15.81
CA ILE A 114 -0.52 11.85 15.39
C ILE A 114 -1.34 10.55 15.47
N TRP A 115 -2.15 10.40 16.52
CA TRP A 115 -3.06 9.26 16.66
C TRP A 115 -4.12 9.24 15.57
N LEU A 116 -4.71 10.39 15.23
CA LEU A 116 -5.69 10.48 14.15
C LEU A 116 -5.08 10.07 12.79
N ILE A 117 -3.84 10.50 12.52
CA ILE A 117 -3.13 10.10 11.31
C ILE A 117 -2.83 8.59 11.34
N ALA A 118 -2.38 8.06 12.47
CA ALA A 118 -2.12 6.63 12.62
C ALA A 118 -3.38 5.77 12.39
N PHE A 119 -4.53 6.18 12.95
CA PHE A 119 -5.81 5.52 12.71
C PHE A 119 -6.30 5.67 11.28
N ASN A 120 -6.08 6.82 10.64
CA ASN A 120 -6.36 6.97 9.20
C ASN A 120 -5.59 5.93 8.38
N VAL A 121 -4.28 5.78 8.61
CA VAL A 121 -3.47 4.75 7.95
C VAL A 121 -3.99 3.34 8.27
N PHE A 122 -4.34 3.07 9.53
CA PHE A 122 -4.89 1.80 10.00
C PHE A 122 -6.16 1.40 9.22
N PHE A 123 -7.14 2.28 9.11
CA PHE A 123 -8.40 1.97 8.42
C PHE A 123 -8.21 1.79 6.91
N VAL A 124 -7.42 2.65 6.26
CA VAL A 124 -7.08 2.45 4.84
C VAL A 124 -6.39 1.10 4.63
N TYR A 125 -5.48 0.73 5.53
CA TYR A 125 -4.72 -0.51 5.40
C TYR A 125 -5.57 -1.75 5.71
N ALA A 126 -6.50 -1.66 6.66
CA ALA A 126 -7.46 -2.73 6.93
C ALA A 126 -8.29 -3.06 5.68
N VAL A 127 -8.87 -2.03 5.05
CA VAL A 127 -9.63 -2.20 3.79
C VAL A 127 -8.74 -2.74 2.67
N TYR A 128 -7.51 -2.27 2.57
CA TYR A 128 -6.52 -2.77 1.60
C TYR A 128 -6.23 -4.27 1.76
N CYS A 129 -6.11 -4.78 2.99
CA CYS A 129 -5.94 -6.21 3.24
C CYS A 129 -7.12 -7.03 2.70
N GLY A 130 -8.31 -6.47 2.70
CA GLY A 130 -9.53 -7.10 2.16
C GLY A 130 -9.50 -7.30 0.64
N LEU A 131 -8.77 -6.47 -0.12
CA LEU A 131 -8.71 -6.58 -1.59
C LEU A 131 -8.24 -7.94 -2.09
N THR A 132 -7.38 -8.61 -1.34
CA THR A 132 -6.87 -9.95 -1.69
C THR A 132 -7.99 -10.99 -1.74
N PHE A 133 -9.03 -10.81 -0.94
CA PHE A 133 -10.17 -11.73 -0.84
C PHE A 133 -11.16 -11.61 -1.99
N PHE A 134 -11.06 -10.58 -2.84
CA PHE A 134 -11.79 -10.54 -4.09
C PHE A 134 -11.37 -11.63 -5.08
N ILE A 135 -10.14 -12.15 -4.96
CA ILE A 135 -9.65 -13.24 -5.81
C ILE A 135 -10.45 -14.52 -5.57
N PRO A 136 -10.51 -15.09 -4.35
CA PRO A 136 -11.33 -16.27 -4.07
C PRO A 136 -12.84 -15.98 -4.28
N PHE A 137 -13.32 -14.78 -3.97
CA PHE A 137 -14.70 -14.38 -4.22
C PHE A 137 -15.06 -14.52 -5.72
N LEU A 138 -14.26 -13.94 -6.62
CA LEU A 138 -14.50 -14.05 -8.07
C LEU A 138 -14.34 -15.48 -8.58
N LYS A 139 -13.41 -16.24 -8.01
CA LYS A 139 -13.21 -17.64 -8.39
C LYS A 139 -14.40 -18.52 -8.00
N ASN A 140 -14.91 -18.35 -6.78
CA ASN A 140 -15.94 -19.24 -6.23
C ASN A 140 -17.36 -18.85 -6.70
N ILE A 141 -17.68 -17.55 -6.75
CA ILE A 141 -19.03 -17.09 -7.13
C ILE A 141 -19.17 -16.97 -8.66
N TYR A 142 -18.17 -16.44 -9.34
CA TYR A 142 -18.23 -16.21 -10.78
C TYR A 142 -17.52 -17.28 -11.63
N LEU A 143 -16.96 -18.33 -11.00
CA LEU A 143 -16.25 -19.44 -11.65
C LEU A 143 -15.15 -18.97 -12.61
N LEU A 144 -14.37 -17.98 -12.20
CA LEU A 144 -13.32 -17.38 -13.03
C LEU A 144 -12.25 -18.41 -13.42
N PRO A 145 -11.88 -18.54 -14.71
CA PRO A 145 -10.79 -19.42 -15.12
C PRO A 145 -9.46 -19.07 -14.43
N VAL A 146 -8.66 -20.08 -14.05
CA VAL A 146 -7.42 -19.93 -13.28
C VAL A 146 -6.43 -18.93 -13.92
N ALA A 147 -6.33 -18.90 -15.24
CA ALA A 147 -5.46 -17.95 -15.95
C ALA A 147 -5.91 -16.49 -15.74
N LEU A 148 -7.22 -16.24 -15.76
CA LEU A 148 -7.77 -14.90 -15.50
C LEU A 148 -7.68 -14.51 -14.02
N VAL A 149 -7.75 -15.47 -13.10
CA VAL A 149 -7.56 -15.23 -11.65
C VAL A 149 -6.17 -14.66 -11.38
N GLY A 150 -5.12 -15.22 -12.00
CA GLY A 150 -3.75 -14.72 -11.86
C GLY A 150 -3.60 -13.30 -12.41
N ALA A 151 -4.08 -13.05 -13.62
CA ALA A 151 -4.03 -11.73 -14.25
C ALA A 151 -4.83 -10.68 -13.43
N TYR A 152 -6.05 -11.04 -13.01
CA TYR A 152 -6.87 -10.18 -12.13
C TYR A 152 -6.12 -9.84 -10.84
N GLY A 153 -5.51 -10.83 -10.20
CA GLY A 153 -4.74 -10.61 -8.97
C GLY A 153 -3.61 -9.61 -9.15
N ILE A 154 -2.87 -9.70 -10.26
CA ILE A 154 -1.79 -8.76 -10.59
C ILE A 154 -2.36 -7.35 -10.84
N ILE A 155 -3.42 -7.23 -11.63
CA ILE A 155 -4.07 -5.94 -11.90
C ILE A 155 -4.57 -5.33 -10.60
N ASN A 156 -5.30 -6.11 -9.79
CA ASN A 156 -5.89 -5.65 -8.53
C ASN A 156 -4.84 -5.20 -7.51
N GLN A 157 -3.67 -5.85 -7.43
CA GLN A 157 -2.67 -5.57 -6.39
C GLN A 157 -1.56 -4.61 -6.83
N TYR A 158 -1.21 -4.59 -8.12
CA TYR A 158 -0.03 -3.88 -8.59
C TYR A 158 -0.34 -2.80 -9.64
N CYS A 159 -1.15 -3.09 -10.66
CA CYS A 159 -1.47 -2.09 -11.69
C CYS A 159 -2.29 -0.94 -11.12
N LEU A 160 -3.28 -1.23 -10.27
CA LEU A 160 -4.08 -0.20 -9.61
C LEU A 160 -3.25 0.70 -8.70
N LYS A 161 -2.21 0.14 -8.06
CA LYS A 161 -1.26 0.91 -7.27
C LYS A 161 -0.47 1.90 -8.12
N MET A 162 -0.04 1.49 -9.31
CA MET A 162 0.67 2.35 -10.26
C MET A 162 -0.17 3.56 -10.68
N ILE A 163 -1.45 3.35 -10.96
CA ILE A 163 -2.38 4.38 -11.44
C ILE A 163 -2.94 5.21 -10.26
N GLY A 164 -3.26 4.56 -9.15
CA GLY A 164 -3.85 5.19 -7.97
C GLY A 164 -2.96 6.26 -7.34
N GLY A 165 -1.63 6.08 -7.41
CA GLY A 165 -0.65 7.03 -6.90
C GLY A 165 -0.81 8.44 -7.48
N PRO A 166 -0.62 8.63 -8.79
CA PRO A 166 -0.75 9.93 -9.43
C PRO A 166 -2.14 10.53 -9.29
N ILE A 167 -3.19 9.71 -9.46
CA ILE A 167 -4.58 10.19 -9.38
C ILE A 167 -4.88 10.70 -7.97
N GLY A 168 -4.62 9.91 -6.94
CA GLY A 168 -4.86 10.30 -5.55
C GLY A 168 -4.06 11.54 -5.15
N GLY A 169 -2.76 11.57 -5.48
CA GLY A 169 -1.89 12.69 -5.19
C GLY A 169 -2.30 13.99 -5.91
N MET A 170 -2.68 13.89 -7.19
CA MET A 170 -3.12 15.08 -7.95
C MET A 170 -4.45 15.63 -7.47
N ILE A 171 -5.42 14.78 -7.17
CA ILE A 171 -6.72 15.21 -6.65
C ILE A 171 -6.54 15.85 -5.27
N SER A 172 -5.76 15.20 -4.40
CA SER A 172 -5.44 15.71 -3.06
C SER A 172 -4.83 17.12 -3.10
N ASP A 173 -3.77 17.30 -3.91
CA ASP A 173 -2.96 18.52 -3.86
C ASP A 173 -3.49 19.63 -4.76
N LYS A 174 -4.02 19.31 -5.97
CA LYS A 174 -4.44 20.34 -6.93
C LYS A 174 -5.91 20.70 -6.83
N ILE A 175 -6.79 19.71 -6.60
CA ILE A 175 -8.24 19.91 -6.59
C ILE A 175 -8.71 20.29 -5.19
N LEU A 176 -8.47 19.44 -4.21
CA LEU A 176 -8.95 19.62 -2.84
C LEU A 176 -8.00 20.44 -1.97
N LYS A 177 -6.73 20.56 -2.36
CA LYS A 177 -5.68 21.31 -1.65
C LYS A 177 -5.57 20.90 -0.16
N SER A 178 -5.99 19.70 0.18
CA SER A 178 -5.98 19.15 1.53
C SER A 178 -6.06 17.63 1.47
N PRO A 179 -4.97 16.92 1.83
CA PRO A 179 -4.96 15.46 1.96
C PRO A 179 -6.03 14.93 2.91
N SER A 180 -6.26 15.63 4.03
CA SER A 180 -7.26 15.20 5.02
C SER A 180 -8.67 15.26 4.48
N LYS A 181 -9.05 16.33 3.73
CA LYS A 181 -10.36 16.42 3.06
C LYS A 181 -10.50 15.34 2.00
N TYR A 182 -9.45 15.11 1.21
CA TYR A 182 -9.44 14.07 0.21
C TYR A 182 -9.74 12.69 0.81
N LEU A 183 -9.07 12.33 1.89
CA LEU A 183 -9.28 11.07 2.58
C LEU A 183 -10.71 10.97 3.16
N CYS A 184 -11.25 12.03 3.73
CA CYS A 184 -12.62 12.06 4.23
C CYS A 184 -13.63 11.75 3.10
N TYR A 185 -13.55 12.43 1.95
CA TYR A 185 -14.44 12.17 0.82
C TYR A 185 -14.28 10.77 0.26
N THR A 186 -13.04 10.30 0.11
CA THR A 186 -12.79 8.97 -0.43
C THR A 186 -13.20 7.86 0.54
N PHE A 187 -13.18 8.07 1.85
CA PHE A 187 -13.77 7.13 2.82
C PHE A 187 -15.29 7.01 2.63
N ILE A 188 -15.98 8.12 2.44
CA ILE A 188 -17.42 8.10 2.17
C ILE A 188 -17.72 7.35 0.86
N ILE A 189 -16.97 7.65 -0.20
CA ILE A 189 -17.12 7.00 -1.51
C ILE A 189 -16.81 5.50 -1.41
N SER A 190 -15.74 5.10 -0.70
CA SER A 190 -15.40 3.68 -0.56
C SER A 190 -16.44 2.93 0.27
N THR A 191 -17.01 3.56 1.30
CA THR A 191 -18.11 2.96 2.08
C THR A 191 -19.35 2.78 1.21
N ALA A 192 -19.74 3.78 0.44
CA ALA A 192 -20.87 3.68 -0.49
C ALA A 192 -20.63 2.60 -1.56
N ALA A 193 -19.42 2.51 -2.09
CA ALA A 193 -19.03 1.47 -3.05
C ALA A 193 -19.08 0.05 -2.45
N LEU A 194 -18.67 -0.12 -1.19
CA LEU A 194 -18.82 -1.40 -0.48
C LEU A 194 -20.28 -1.78 -0.27
N VAL A 195 -21.11 -0.84 0.17
CA VAL A 195 -22.56 -1.08 0.34
C VAL A 195 -23.16 -1.47 -1.00
N LEU A 196 -22.82 -0.75 -2.07
CA LEU A 196 -23.29 -1.10 -3.42
C LEU A 196 -22.85 -2.52 -3.82
N LEU A 197 -21.58 -2.87 -3.60
CA LEU A 197 -21.07 -4.22 -3.87
C LEU A 197 -21.88 -5.30 -3.14
N ILE A 198 -22.22 -5.09 -1.86
CA ILE A 198 -22.99 -6.06 -1.07
C ILE A 198 -24.43 -6.19 -1.61
N MET A 199 -25.02 -5.10 -2.12
CA MET A 199 -26.40 -5.10 -2.62
C MET A 199 -26.54 -5.66 -4.05
N LEU A 200 -25.43 -5.88 -4.77
CA LEU A 200 -25.50 -6.40 -6.13
C LEU A 200 -25.93 -7.89 -6.15
N PRO A 201 -26.78 -8.30 -7.11
CA PRO A 201 -27.22 -9.68 -7.27
C PRO A 201 -26.11 -10.52 -7.95
N HIS A 202 -25.11 -10.95 -7.19
CA HIS A 202 -23.91 -11.61 -7.71
C HIS A 202 -24.18 -12.88 -8.54
N GLU A 203 -25.24 -13.63 -8.21
CA GLU A 203 -25.60 -14.86 -8.91
C GLU A 203 -26.09 -14.63 -10.34
N SER A 204 -26.71 -13.48 -10.63
CA SER A 204 -27.23 -13.13 -11.94
C SER A 204 -26.35 -12.20 -12.76
N MET A 205 -25.24 -11.73 -12.19
CA MET A 205 -24.36 -10.77 -12.85
C MET A 205 -23.29 -11.46 -13.73
N PRO A 206 -22.99 -10.90 -14.91
CA PRO A 206 -21.87 -11.38 -15.70
C PRO A 206 -20.53 -11.12 -14.96
N VAL A 207 -19.62 -12.10 -15.06
CA VAL A 207 -18.32 -12.07 -14.38
C VAL A 207 -17.52 -10.78 -14.62
N TYR A 208 -17.57 -10.23 -15.83
CA TYR A 208 -16.87 -8.99 -16.17
C TYR A 208 -17.35 -7.78 -15.38
N LEU A 209 -18.65 -7.74 -15.04
CA LEU A 209 -19.20 -6.67 -14.23
C LEU A 209 -18.74 -6.81 -12.77
N GLY A 210 -18.72 -8.04 -12.24
CA GLY A 210 -18.13 -8.32 -10.91
C GLY A 210 -16.67 -7.93 -10.82
N MET A 211 -15.87 -8.26 -11.85
CA MET A 211 -14.47 -7.83 -11.95
C MET A 211 -14.35 -6.29 -12.00
N ALA A 212 -15.16 -5.63 -12.82
CA ALA A 212 -15.12 -4.17 -12.94
C ALA A 212 -15.47 -3.46 -11.63
N CYS A 213 -16.51 -3.93 -10.93
CA CYS A 213 -16.91 -3.37 -9.64
C CYS A 213 -15.82 -3.55 -8.56
N THR A 214 -15.23 -4.75 -8.46
CA THR A 214 -14.18 -5.02 -7.49
C THR A 214 -12.88 -4.28 -7.82
N LEU A 215 -12.50 -4.15 -9.10
CA LEU A 215 -11.36 -3.34 -9.54
C LEU A 215 -11.62 -1.83 -9.30
N GLY A 216 -12.83 -1.35 -9.56
CA GLY A 216 -13.23 0.03 -9.29
C GLY A 216 -13.10 0.37 -7.80
N PHE A 217 -13.58 -0.52 -6.92
CA PHE A 217 -13.37 -0.38 -5.48
C PHE A 217 -11.89 -0.40 -5.11
N GLY A 218 -11.12 -1.35 -5.65
CA GLY A 218 -9.67 -1.44 -5.46
C GLY A 218 -8.95 -0.16 -5.89
N ALA A 219 -9.35 0.45 -7.02
CA ALA A 219 -8.79 1.72 -7.49
C ALA A 219 -8.99 2.83 -6.45
N ILE A 220 -10.17 2.97 -5.85
CA ILE A 220 -10.44 3.95 -4.79
C ILE A 220 -9.49 3.71 -3.60
N VAL A 221 -9.36 2.47 -3.14
CA VAL A 221 -8.49 2.11 -2.01
C VAL A 221 -7.02 2.44 -2.30
N PHE A 222 -6.54 2.20 -3.53
CA PHE A 222 -5.16 2.54 -3.90
C PHE A 222 -4.90 4.04 -3.98
N THR A 223 -5.90 4.85 -4.36
CA THR A 223 -5.76 6.31 -4.29
C THR A 223 -5.69 6.82 -2.84
N GLN A 224 -6.46 6.24 -1.93
CA GLN A 224 -6.37 6.52 -0.49
C GLN A 224 -5.00 6.14 0.06
N ARG A 225 -4.53 4.94 -0.29
CA ARG A 225 -3.24 4.41 0.15
C ARG A 225 -2.05 5.26 -0.32
N ALA A 226 -2.14 5.88 -1.48
CA ALA A 226 -1.11 6.76 -1.99
C ALA A 226 -0.94 8.04 -1.14
N VAL A 227 -2.01 8.49 -0.49
CA VAL A 227 -2.06 9.80 0.17
C VAL A 227 -2.15 9.69 1.71
N PHE A 228 -2.34 8.50 2.27
CA PHE A 228 -2.68 8.29 3.71
C PHE A 228 -1.63 8.82 4.70
N PHE A 229 -0.37 9.04 4.30
CA PHE A 229 0.65 9.72 5.11
C PHE A 229 0.76 11.23 4.84
N ALA A 230 0.17 11.74 3.77
CA ALA A 230 0.26 13.16 3.43
C ALA A 230 -0.34 14.12 4.50
N PRO A 231 -1.32 13.73 5.32
CA PRO A 231 -1.81 14.56 6.43
C PRO A 231 -0.74 14.95 7.45
N ILE A 232 0.38 14.21 7.54
CA ILE A 232 1.53 14.60 8.40
C ILE A 232 2.09 15.96 7.99
N GLY A 233 2.21 16.22 6.68
CA GLY A 233 2.66 17.52 6.17
C GLY A 233 1.62 18.62 6.40
N GLU A 234 0.33 18.31 6.23
CA GLU A 234 -0.76 19.26 6.46
C GLU A 234 -0.89 19.66 7.94
N ALA A 235 -0.67 18.70 8.84
CA ALA A 235 -0.74 18.93 10.30
C ALA A 235 0.41 19.78 10.86
N LYS A 236 1.38 20.20 10.02
CA LYS A 236 2.55 21.01 10.42
C LYS A 236 3.26 20.45 11.66
N ILE A 237 3.38 19.14 11.73
CA ILE A 237 4.09 18.48 12.84
C ILE A 237 5.55 18.95 12.81
N ALA A 238 6.07 19.35 13.98
CA ALA A 238 7.43 19.85 14.11
C ALA A 238 8.44 18.84 13.49
N GLU A 239 9.44 19.37 12.78
CA GLU A 239 10.37 18.55 11.98
C GLU A 239 11.10 17.49 12.81
N ASN A 240 11.44 17.83 14.06
CA ASN A 240 12.05 16.92 15.02
C ASN A 240 11.10 15.77 15.45
N LYS A 241 9.77 15.93 15.33
CA LYS A 241 8.75 14.92 15.67
C LYS A 241 8.27 14.12 14.47
N THR A 242 8.49 14.61 13.25
CA THR A 242 7.97 13.98 12.01
C THR A 242 8.43 12.52 11.85
N GLY A 243 9.69 12.23 12.14
CA GLY A 243 10.22 10.87 12.08
C GLY A 243 9.54 9.92 13.08
N ALA A 244 9.36 10.37 14.33
CA ALA A 244 8.69 9.58 15.36
C ALA A 244 7.17 9.44 15.07
N ALA A 245 6.54 10.48 14.52
CA ALA A 245 5.15 10.43 14.08
C ALA A 245 4.94 9.43 12.95
N MET A 246 5.85 9.39 11.96
CA MET A 246 5.81 8.39 10.88
C MET A 246 6.07 6.98 11.38
N ALA A 247 6.96 6.81 12.38
CA ALA A 247 7.21 5.50 12.99
C ALA A 247 5.97 4.98 13.72
N LEU A 248 5.36 5.81 14.57
CA LEU A 248 4.13 5.46 15.27
C LEU A 248 2.97 5.22 14.29
N GLY A 249 2.81 6.10 13.30
CA GLY A 249 1.82 5.96 12.23
C GLY A 249 1.99 4.68 11.44
N SER A 250 3.23 4.28 11.15
CA SER A 250 3.52 3.02 10.46
C SER A 250 3.27 1.80 11.36
N PHE A 251 3.66 1.86 12.64
CA PHE A 251 3.48 0.76 13.58
C PHE A 251 1.99 0.44 13.78
N ILE A 252 1.20 1.45 14.09
CA ILE A 252 -0.25 1.30 14.28
C ILE A 252 -0.94 1.08 12.93
N GLY A 253 -0.58 1.87 11.91
CA GLY A 253 -1.22 1.84 10.60
C GLY A 253 -1.09 0.50 9.88
N TYR A 254 0.00 -0.24 10.07
CA TYR A 254 0.18 -1.57 9.47
C TYR A 254 -0.22 -2.72 10.40
N ALA A 255 -0.68 -2.45 11.63
CA ALA A 255 -1.17 -3.48 12.55
C ALA A 255 -2.30 -4.37 11.95
N PRO A 256 -3.21 -3.86 11.09
CA PRO A 256 -4.20 -4.71 10.43
C PRO A 256 -3.62 -5.92 9.69
N ALA A 257 -2.40 -5.85 9.16
CA ALA A 257 -1.76 -6.99 8.53
C ALA A 257 -1.57 -8.19 9.46
N MET A 258 -1.56 -7.99 10.77
CA MET A 258 -1.37 -9.07 11.75
C MET A 258 -2.64 -9.91 11.94
N PHE A 259 -3.82 -9.33 11.78
CA PHE A 259 -5.08 -10.00 12.10
C PHE A 259 -6.14 -9.96 11.00
N CYS A 260 -6.13 -8.95 10.11
CA CYS A 260 -7.16 -8.83 9.08
C CYS A 260 -7.17 -10.01 8.10
N PHE A 261 -6.00 -10.54 7.72
CA PHE A 261 -5.96 -11.70 6.83
C PHE A 261 -6.58 -12.93 7.47
N SER A 262 -6.32 -13.19 8.75
CA SER A 262 -6.94 -14.29 9.49
C SER A 262 -8.43 -14.06 9.67
N LEU A 263 -8.84 -12.82 10.01
CA LEU A 263 -10.23 -12.45 10.21
C LEU A 263 -11.06 -12.61 8.92
N TYR A 264 -10.58 -12.04 7.82
CA TYR A 264 -11.29 -12.13 6.52
C TYR A 264 -11.29 -13.56 5.97
N GLY A 265 -10.18 -14.31 6.15
CA GLY A 265 -10.11 -15.72 5.77
C GLY A 265 -11.10 -16.58 6.57
N TYR A 266 -11.21 -16.35 7.87
CA TYR A 266 -12.19 -17.03 8.72
C TYR A 266 -13.63 -16.72 8.29
N CYS A 267 -13.94 -15.44 8.06
CA CYS A 267 -15.27 -15.05 7.57
C CYS A 267 -15.60 -15.71 6.22
N LEU A 268 -14.64 -15.80 5.30
CA LEU A 268 -14.86 -16.43 4.00
C LEU A 268 -15.15 -17.94 4.13
N LEU A 269 -14.41 -18.65 4.99
CA LEU A 269 -14.63 -20.07 5.25
C LEU A 269 -16.00 -20.31 5.89
N TYR A 270 -16.34 -19.55 6.91
CA TYR A 270 -17.60 -19.73 7.62
C TYR A 270 -18.84 -19.44 6.77
N THR A 271 -18.74 -18.49 5.84
CA THR A 271 -19.86 -18.20 4.89
C THR A 271 -19.96 -19.25 3.79
N SER A 272 -18.85 -19.92 3.42
CA SER A 272 -18.87 -21.03 2.46
C SER A 272 -19.53 -22.28 3.06
N ASP A 273 -19.18 -22.63 4.29
CA ASP A 273 -19.76 -23.79 4.99
C ASP A 273 -21.26 -23.62 5.27
N ALA A 274 -21.70 -22.39 5.57
CA ALA A 274 -23.12 -22.09 5.80
C ALA A 274 -23.98 -22.06 4.51
N ALA A 275 -23.37 -22.07 3.34
CA ALA A 275 -24.05 -22.11 2.05
C ALA A 275 -24.19 -23.56 1.52
N ASP A 276 -23.43 -24.50 2.10
CA ASP A 276 -23.47 -25.93 1.74
C ASP A 276 -24.41 -26.75 2.68
N ASP A 277 -24.94 -26.17 3.77
CA ASP A 277 -26.00 -26.69 4.65
C ASP A 277 -27.39 -26.12 4.23
#